data_c4a2b5addf9939b9b05754c589d9d555
#
_entry.id   c4a2b5addf9939b9b05754c589d9d555
#
_cell.length_a   1.000
_cell.length_b   1.000
_cell.length_c   1.000
_cell.angle_alpha   90.00
_cell.angle_beta   90.00
_cell.angle_gamma   90.00
#
_symmetry.space_group_name_H-M   'P 1'
#
loop_
_entity.id
_entity.type
_entity.pdbx_description
1 polymer ?
#
loop_
_entity_poly.entity_id
_entity_poly.type
_entity_poly.pdbx_seq_one_letter_code
_entity_poly.pdbx_strand_id
1 'polypeptide(L)'
;MARLRRLPWPVLVGALLTVAGLALGWLWFRDSSFAAVERVTITGSGSSEQRQVREALETTARGMSTLRVDEQALRDVVEPYSSVAGLRVRADFPHDLRIEVIEHEPVAMVRTGGSSVPATGGGLVLAGVEAAGLPVVTTQAPLDDRHVSDKRTLGALSVAAAAPPDLRARSERLFYGPDGITLALRAGPDLIFGSAGDARSKWTAAARVLAESSSAGAAYLDLRVPKLVAAGGVGPLTPEATATPSVIPSNPQP
;
A
#
# COMPACT_ATOMS: atom_id res chain seq x y z
N MET A 1 -65.52 -7.31 8.46
CA MET A 1 -64.82 -7.49 9.76
C MET A 1 -64.27 -8.92 9.83
N ALA A 2 -62.99 -9.07 9.55
CA ALA A 2 -62.31 -10.39 9.57
C ALA A 2 -62.12 -10.82 11.03
N ARG A 3 -62.77 -11.93 11.43
CA ARG A 3 -62.56 -12.54 12.75
C ARG A 3 -61.17 -13.17 12.78
N LEU A 4 -60.20 -12.54 13.47
CA LEU A 4 -58.94 -13.17 13.85
C LEU A 4 -59.27 -14.42 14.67
N ARG A 5 -59.17 -15.61 14.06
CA ARG A 5 -59.25 -16.90 14.72
C ARG A 5 -58.10 -16.95 15.75
N ARG A 6 -58.43 -16.86 17.03
CA ARG A 6 -57.47 -17.04 18.12
C ARG A 6 -56.93 -18.46 18.02
N LEU A 7 -55.64 -18.58 17.67
CA LEU A 7 -54.95 -19.87 17.68
C LEU A 7 -55.03 -20.45 19.09
N PRO A 8 -55.41 -21.73 19.23
CA PRO A 8 -55.52 -22.35 20.56
C PRO A 8 -54.13 -22.38 21.22
N TRP A 9 -54.06 -22.01 22.50
CA TRP A 9 -52.85 -21.92 23.31
C TRP A 9 -51.91 -23.14 23.17
N PRO A 10 -52.41 -24.41 23.16
CA PRO A 10 -51.52 -25.57 23.01
C PRO A 10 -50.78 -25.61 21.68
N VAL A 11 -51.36 -25.06 20.60
CA VAL A 11 -50.66 -24.97 19.29
C VAL A 11 -49.53 -23.94 19.33
N LEU A 12 -49.72 -22.83 20.03
CA LEU A 12 -48.67 -21.82 20.22
C LEU A 12 -47.53 -22.38 21.07
N VAL A 13 -47.82 -23.10 22.13
CA VAL A 13 -46.80 -23.75 22.97
C VAL A 13 -46.07 -24.83 22.20
N GLY A 14 -46.77 -25.66 21.42
CA GLY A 14 -46.17 -26.67 20.56
C GLY A 14 -45.22 -26.06 19.52
N ALA A 15 -45.65 -24.99 18.83
CA ALA A 15 -44.81 -24.26 17.87
C ALA A 15 -43.57 -23.64 18.52
N LEU A 16 -43.73 -23.05 19.70
CA LEU A 16 -42.60 -22.49 20.46
C LEU A 16 -41.55 -23.54 20.84
N LEU A 17 -42.02 -24.70 21.35
CA LEU A 17 -41.12 -25.80 21.71
C LEU A 17 -40.42 -26.40 20.49
N THR A 18 -41.10 -26.50 19.35
CA THR A 18 -40.48 -26.94 18.09
C THR A 18 -39.40 -25.96 17.63
N VAL A 19 -39.69 -24.65 17.62
CA VAL A 19 -38.72 -23.63 17.27
C VAL A 19 -37.53 -23.62 18.23
N ALA A 20 -37.75 -23.74 19.53
CA ALA A 20 -36.71 -23.85 20.55
C ALA A 20 -35.86 -25.11 20.35
N GLY A 21 -36.47 -26.25 20.07
CA GLY A 21 -35.76 -27.50 19.76
C GLY A 21 -34.89 -27.39 18.51
N LEU A 22 -35.42 -26.80 17.43
CA LEU A 22 -34.66 -26.54 16.20
C LEU A 22 -33.51 -25.55 16.44
N ALA A 23 -33.73 -24.50 17.23
CA ALA A 23 -32.69 -23.53 17.56
C ALA A 23 -31.55 -24.16 18.38
N LEU A 24 -31.90 -24.97 19.39
CA LEU A 24 -30.91 -25.71 20.19
C LEU A 24 -30.15 -26.74 19.34
N GLY A 25 -30.85 -27.47 18.47
CA GLY A 25 -30.24 -28.40 17.52
C GLY A 25 -29.29 -27.72 16.56
N TRP A 26 -29.67 -26.55 16.04
CA TRP A 26 -28.82 -25.73 15.20
C TRP A 26 -27.57 -25.19 15.94
N LEU A 27 -27.74 -24.72 17.19
CA LEU A 27 -26.64 -24.27 18.03
C LEU A 27 -25.64 -25.40 18.31
N TRP A 28 -26.14 -26.60 18.59
CA TRP A 28 -25.29 -27.77 18.78
C TRP A 28 -24.61 -28.23 17.50
N PHE A 29 -25.32 -28.23 16.37
CA PHE A 29 -24.80 -28.66 15.07
C PHE A 29 -23.68 -27.74 14.55
N ARG A 30 -23.84 -26.42 14.68
CA ARG A 30 -22.86 -25.47 14.19
C ARG A 30 -21.50 -25.54 14.91
N ASP A 31 -21.50 -26.00 16.17
CA ASP A 31 -20.29 -26.14 16.99
C ASP A 31 -19.82 -27.62 17.04
N SER A 32 -20.42 -28.49 16.21
CA SER A 32 -20.05 -29.91 16.14
C SER A 32 -18.86 -30.14 15.23
N SER A 33 -18.19 -31.29 15.40
CA SER A 33 -17.09 -31.73 14.55
C SER A 33 -17.44 -31.85 13.05
N PHE A 34 -18.71 -31.89 12.68
CA PHE A 34 -19.17 -31.90 11.30
C PHE A 34 -18.90 -30.60 10.52
N ALA A 35 -18.64 -29.51 11.20
CA ALA A 35 -18.34 -28.23 10.59
C ALA A 35 -16.96 -27.70 11.04
N ALA A 36 -16.17 -28.51 11.72
CA ALA A 36 -14.82 -28.13 12.13
C ALA A 36 -13.92 -27.85 10.92
N VAL A 37 -13.11 -26.80 11.00
CA VAL A 37 -12.12 -26.47 9.97
C VAL A 37 -10.99 -27.51 10.00
N GLU A 38 -10.88 -28.31 8.96
CA GLU A 38 -9.81 -29.30 8.80
C GLU A 38 -8.73 -28.84 7.82
N ARG A 39 -9.16 -28.14 6.75
CA ARG A 39 -8.27 -27.67 5.69
C ARG A 39 -8.28 -26.15 5.60
N VAL A 40 -7.13 -25.55 5.85
CA VAL A 40 -6.93 -24.11 5.70
C VAL A 40 -6.06 -23.86 4.49
N THR A 41 -6.56 -23.09 3.53
CA THR A 41 -5.80 -22.66 2.36
C THR A 41 -5.51 -21.17 2.48
N ILE A 42 -4.23 -20.80 2.61
CA ILE A 42 -3.78 -19.40 2.74
C ILE A 42 -3.06 -19.00 1.46
N THR A 43 -3.49 -17.88 0.87
CA THR A 43 -2.93 -17.31 -0.37
C THR A 43 -2.60 -15.84 -0.19
N GLY A 44 -1.77 -15.27 -1.08
CA GLY A 44 -1.55 -13.82 -1.16
C GLY A 44 -0.43 -13.29 -0.27
N SER A 45 0.36 -14.13 0.39
CA SER A 45 1.49 -13.70 1.21
C SER A 45 2.81 -13.97 0.48
N GLY A 46 3.55 -12.90 0.17
CA GLY A 46 4.87 -12.93 -0.51
C GLY A 46 6.03 -12.36 0.31
N SER A 47 5.73 -11.81 1.49
CA SER A 47 6.72 -11.17 2.37
C SER A 47 7.61 -12.17 3.13
N SER A 48 8.71 -11.68 3.70
CA SER A 48 9.59 -12.48 4.58
C SER A 48 8.88 -12.99 5.83
N GLU A 49 7.84 -12.30 6.27
CA GLU A 49 6.96 -12.68 7.40
C GLU A 49 5.95 -13.77 7.05
N GLN A 50 5.85 -14.15 5.76
CA GLN A 50 4.84 -15.10 5.24
C GLN A 50 4.68 -16.37 6.08
N ARG A 51 5.79 -16.95 6.52
CA ARG A 51 5.73 -18.18 7.31
C ARG A 51 5.04 -17.96 8.65
N GLN A 52 5.38 -16.88 9.33
CA GLN A 52 4.84 -16.55 10.65
C GLN A 52 3.34 -16.20 10.55
N VAL A 53 2.97 -15.38 9.57
CA VAL A 53 1.56 -15.04 9.29
C VAL A 53 0.74 -16.27 8.98
N ARG A 54 1.27 -17.18 8.14
CA ARG A 54 0.59 -18.45 7.79
C ARG A 54 0.39 -19.32 9.02
N GLU A 55 1.43 -19.54 9.82
CA GLU A 55 1.38 -20.38 11.01
C GLU A 55 0.39 -19.83 12.05
N ALA A 56 0.39 -18.51 12.26
CA ALA A 56 -0.54 -17.83 13.15
C ALA A 56 -1.98 -17.99 12.68
N LEU A 57 -2.26 -17.75 11.40
CA LEU A 57 -3.60 -17.92 10.83
C LEU A 57 -4.07 -19.38 10.86
N GLU A 58 -3.21 -20.34 10.49
CA GLU A 58 -3.56 -21.77 10.53
C GLU A 58 -3.91 -22.25 11.95
N THR A 59 -3.12 -21.83 12.94
CA THR A 59 -3.34 -22.21 14.34
C THR A 59 -4.67 -21.67 14.84
N THR A 60 -4.97 -20.41 14.54
CA THR A 60 -6.22 -19.77 14.94
C THR A 60 -7.41 -20.37 14.20
N ALA A 61 -7.29 -20.61 12.90
CA ALA A 61 -8.38 -21.13 12.07
C ALA A 61 -8.78 -22.57 12.41
N ARG A 62 -7.84 -23.44 12.81
CA ARG A 62 -8.13 -24.84 13.20
C ARG A 62 -9.02 -24.97 14.44
N GLY A 63 -9.10 -23.93 15.25
CA GLY A 63 -10.03 -23.88 16.40
C GLY A 63 -11.45 -23.43 16.05
N MET A 64 -11.75 -23.19 14.76
CA MET A 64 -13.01 -22.62 14.31
C MET A 64 -13.91 -23.66 13.61
N SER A 65 -15.17 -23.28 13.42
CA SER A 65 -16.14 -24.01 12.59
C SER A 65 -16.38 -23.23 11.29
N THR A 66 -16.56 -23.93 10.15
CA THR A 66 -16.92 -23.31 8.87
C THR A 66 -18.28 -22.60 8.89
N LEU A 67 -19.15 -22.96 9.82
CA LEU A 67 -20.42 -22.28 10.07
C LEU A 67 -20.33 -21.07 11.00
N ARG A 68 -19.19 -20.91 11.68
CA ARG A 68 -18.90 -19.81 12.59
C ARG A 68 -17.43 -19.45 12.57
N VAL A 69 -17.04 -18.68 11.57
CA VAL A 69 -15.69 -18.13 11.48
C VAL A 69 -15.61 -16.82 12.26
N ASP A 70 -14.68 -16.75 13.20
CA ASP A 70 -14.37 -15.52 13.92
C ASP A 70 -13.30 -14.73 13.14
N GLU A 71 -13.78 -13.90 12.22
CA GLU A 71 -12.88 -13.05 11.42
C GLU A 71 -12.12 -12.04 12.29
N GLN A 72 -12.67 -11.64 13.44
CA GLN A 72 -11.99 -10.70 14.31
C GLN A 72 -10.76 -11.35 14.94
N ALA A 73 -10.89 -12.56 15.44
CA ALA A 73 -9.77 -13.33 15.98
C ALA A 73 -8.66 -13.54 14.92
N LEU A 74 -9.04 -13.75 13.65
CA LEU A 74 -8.07 -13.84 12.55
C LEU A 74 -7.38 -12.50 12.26
N ARG A 75 -8.07 -11.37 12.37
CA ARG A 75 -7.47 -10.03 12.21
C ARG A 75 -6.53 -9.71 13.37
N ASP A 76 -6.93 -10.01 14.59
CA ASP A 76 -6.15 -9.71 15.80
C ASP A 76 -4.80 -10.46 15.80
N VAL A 77 -4.78 -11.69 15.29
CA VAL A 77 -3.55 -12.49 15.24
C VAL A 77 -2.55 -11.98 14.18
N VAL A 78 -3.02 -11.26 13.15
CA VAL A 78 -2.14 -10.68 12.12
C VAL A 78 -1.84 -9.20 12.33
N GLU A 79 -2.48 -8.53 13.28
CA GLU A 79 -2.24 -7.10 13.58
C GLU A 79 -0.77 -6.75 13.86
N PRO A 80 0.06 -7.60 14.50
CA PRO A 80 1.47 -7.31 14.71
C PRO A 80 2.30 -7.22 13.42
N TYR A 81 1.83 -7.82 12.31
CA TYR A 81 2.56 -7.89 11.05
C TYR A 81 2.24 -6.68 10.17
N SER A 82 3.20 -5.78 10.00
CA SER A 82 3.02 -4.54 9.22
C SER A 82 2.83 -4.77 7.72
N SER A 83 3.19 -5.95 7.23
CA SER A 83 2.99 -6.35 5.83
C SER A 83 1.52 -6.62 5.48
N VAL A 84 0.67 -6.94 6.48
CA VAL A 84 -0.73 -7.32 6.25
C VAL A 84 -1.65 -6.09 6.25
N ALA A 85 -2.29 -5.83 5.10
CA ALA A 85 -3.30 -4.79 4.95
C ALA A 85 -4.70 -5.26 5.35
N GLY A 86 -4.97 -6.56 5.21
CA GLY A 86 -6.27 -7.14 5.54
C GLY A 86 -6.37 -8.61 5.18
N LEU A 87 -7.53 -9.18 5.52
CA LEU A 87 -7.86 -10.58 5.23
C LEU A 87 -9.18 -10.65 4.48
N ARG A 88 -9.26 -11.54 3.48
CA ARG A 88 -10.53 -12.03 2.93
C ARG A 88 -10.70 -13.47 3.32
N VAL A 89 -11.77 -13.74 4.07
CA VAL A 89 -12.05 -15.08 4.59
C VAL A 89 -13.26 -15.65 3.88
N ARG A 90 -13.17 -16.89 3.42
CA ARG A 90 -14.27 -17.65 2.83
C ARG A 90 -14.31 -19.04 3.43
N ALA A 91 -15.41 -19.38 4.05
CA ALA A 91 -15.67 -20.72 4.52
C ALA A 91 -16.41 -21.52 3.42
N ASP A 92 -15.87 -22.67 3.09
CA ASP A 92 -16.49 -23.64 2.18
C ASP A 92 -16.85 -24.88 3.00
N PHE A 93 -18.12 -25.00 3.33
CA PHE A 93 -18.65 -26.15 4.08
C PHE A 93 -18.36 -27.47 3.33
N PRO A 94 -18.02 -28.57 4.02
CA PRO A 94 -18.08 -28.73 5.48
C PRO A 94 -16.80 -28.38 6.23
N HIS A 95 -15.59 -28.44 5.63
CA HIS A 95 -14.34 -28.45 6.39
C HIS A 95 -13.25 -27.48 5.85
N ASP A 96 -13.53 -26.77 4.77
CA ASP A 96 -12.54 -25.92 4.12
C ASP A 96 -12.67 -24.45 4.52
N LEU A 97 -11.53 -23.82 4.84
CA LEU A 97 -11.42 -22.38 5.06
C LEU A 97 -10.36 -21.80 4.15
N ARG A 98 -10.75 -20.82 3.33
CA ARG A 98 -9.81 -20.07 2.48
C ARG A 98 -9.58 -18.68 3.04
N ILE A 99 -8.32 -18.34 3.22
CA ILE A 99 -7.87 -17.04 3.71
C ILE A 99 -6.96 -16.43 2.66
N GLU A 100 -7.38 -15.32 2.08
CA GLU A 100 -6.55 -14.50 1.20
C GLU A 100 -5.97 -13.35 2.03
N VAL A 101 -4.65 -13.33 2.17
CA VAL A 101 -3.93 -12.25 2.83
C VAL A 101 -3.74 -11.13 1.82
N ILE A 102 -4.23 -9.93 2.15
CA ILE A 102 -4.01 -8.72 1.37
C ILE A 102 -2.81 -8.02 1.99
N GLU A 103 -1.73 -7.88 1.22
CA GLU A 103 -0.53 -7.20 1.69
C GLU A 103 -0.55 -5.72 1.34
N HIS A 104 0.14 -4.92 2.16
CA HIS A 104 0.45 -3.54 1.84
C HIS A 104 1.46 -3.46 0.70
N GLU A 105 1.18 -2.64 -0.31
CA GLU A 105 2.10 -2.38 -1.41
C GLU A 105 3.07 -1.26 -1.03
N PRO A 106 4.39 -1.53 -0.96
CA PRO A 106 5.37 -0.48 -0.78
C PRO A 106 5.50 0.36 -2.06
N VAL A 107 5.58 1.68 -1.91
CA VAL A 107 5.64 2.60 -3.05
C VAL A 107 6.98 3.33 -3.17
N ALA A 108 7.73 3.42 -2.09
CA ALA A 108 9.05 4.03 -2.04
C ALA A 108 9.87 3.49 -0.86
N MET A 109 11.19 3.63 -0.95
CA MET A 109 12.12 3.43 0.15
C MET A 109 12.33 4.76 0.86
N VAL A 110 12.01 4.83 2.14
CA VAL A 110 12.30 6.01 2.97
C VAL A 110 13.66 5.84 3.62
N ARG A 111 14.57 6.77 3.34
CA ARG A 111 15.94 6.78 3.88
C ARG A 111 16.11 7.85 4.94
N THR A 112 16.59 7.47 6.12
CA THR A 112 16.97 8.36 7.21
C THR A 112 18.21 7.83 7.93
N GLY A 113 19.17 8.69 8.26
CA GLY A 113 20.32 8.34 9.10
C GLY A 113 21.13 7.09 8.68
N GLY A 114 21.11 6.70 7.41
CA GLY A 114 21.79 5.48 6.92
C GLY A 114 20.91 4.23 6.84
N SER A 115 19.72 4.23 7.44
CA SER A 115 18.72 3.17 7.31
C SER A 115 17.78 3.47 6.14
N SER A 116 17.31 2.39 5.50
CA SER A 116 16.34 2.49 4.39
C SER A 116 15.24 1.46 4.60
N VAL A 117 14.01 1.92 4.68
CA VAL A 117 12.84 1.07 4.93
C VAL A 117 11.76 1.32 3.88
N PRO A 118 11.07 0.28 3.41
CA PRO A 118 9.95 0.46 2.49
C PRO A 118 8.75 1.07 3.21
N ALA A 119 8.01 1.92 2.49
CA ALA A 119 6.81 2.55 3.04
C ALA A 119 5.68 2.58 2.01
N THR A 120 4.45 2.58 2.50
CA THR A 120 3.24 2.78 1.70
C THR A 120 3.04 4.26 1.36
N GLY A 121 2.13 4.55 0.43
CA GLY A 121 1.74 5.92 0.09
C GLY A 121 1.11 6.72 1.23
N GLY A 122 0.57 6.04 2.24
CA GLY A 122 0.05 6.63 3.47
C GLY A 122 1.09 6.80 4.58
N GLY A 123 2.35 6.40 4.33
CA GLY A 123 3.44 6.55 5.28
C GLY A 123 3.57 5.40 6.30
N LEU A 124 2.85 4.29 6.14
CA LEU A 124 3.08 3.11 6.96
C LEU A 124 4.43 2.49 6.60
N VAL A 125 5.27 2.28 7.59
CA VAL A 125 6.59 1.63 7.45
C VAL A 125 6.38 0.11 7.43
N LEU A 126 6.94 -0.55 6.41
CA LEU A 126 6.82 -1.99 6.21
C LEU A 126 8.12 -2.68 6.63
N ALA A 127 8.33 -2.82 7.94
CA ALA A 127 9.50 -3.51 8.47
C ALA A 127 9.52 -4.98 7.99
N GLY A 128 10.68 -5.48 7.57
CA GLY A 128 10.83 -6.87 7.14
C GLY A 128 10.29 -7.19 5.73
N VAL A 129 9.79 -6.18 4.98
CA VAL A 129 9.39 -6.37 3.59
C VAL A 129 10.57 -6.04 2.66
N GLU A 130 10.95 -7.00 1.82
CA GLU A 130 11.92 -6.76 0.77
C GLU A 130 11.26 -6.04 -0.42
N ALA A 131 11.79 -4.89 -0.78
CA ALA A 131 11.27 -4.09 -1.89
C ALA A 131 12.43 -3.55 -2.73
N ALA A 132 12.67 -4.18 -3.87
CA ALA A 132 13.69 -3.75 -4.82
C ALA A 132 13.08 -2.84 -5.90
N GLY A 133 13.90 -1.93 -6.42
CA GLY A 133 13.52 -1.12 -7.59
C GLY A 133 12.62 0.07 -7.29
N LEU A 134 12.25 0.30 -6.04
CA LEU A 134 11.44 1.44 -5.64
C LEU A 134 12.25 2.75 -5.59
N PRO A 135 11.60 3.90 -5.85
CA PRO A 135 12.24 5.20 -5.69
C PRO A 135 12.60 5.48 -4.23
N VAL A 136 13.66 6.25 -4.02
CA VAL A 136 14.12 6.62 -2.67
C VAL A 136 13.60 8.01 -2.31
N VAL A 137 12.99 8.13 -1.13
CA VAL A 137 12.64 9.40 -0.49
C VAL A 137 13.59 9.60 0.69
N THR A 138 14.38 10.67 0.69
CA THR A 138 15.26 10.99 1.81
C THR A 138 14.55 11.94 2.77
N THR A 139 14.56 11.61 4.06
CA THR A 139 14.04 12.44 5.15
C THR A 139 15.11 12.68 6.21
N GLN A 140 15.05 13.83 6.87
CA GLN A 140 15.85 14.12 8.05
C GLN A 140 15.08 13.90 9.35
N ALA A 141 13.75 13.74 9.22
CA ALA A 141 12.92 13.42 10.37
C ALA A 141 13.18 11.98 10.86
N PRO A 142 13.18 11.76 12.18
CA PRO A 142 13.23 10.42 12.72
C PRO A 142 12.03 9.62 12.20
N LEU A 143 12.26 8.36 11.85
CA LEU A 143 11.18 7.44 11.55
C LEU A 143 10.66 6.87 12.87
N ASP A 144 9.38 6.93 13.06
CA ASP A 144 8.69 6.13 14.04
C ASP A 144 8.66 4.67 13.55
N ASP A 145 8.61 3.69 14.45
CA ASP A 145 8.68 2.27 14.09
C ASP A 145 7.56 1.84 13.13
N ARG A 146 6.46 2.56 13.10
CA ARG A 146 5.29 2.22 12.28
C ARG A 146 4.90 3.25 11.24
N HIS A 147 5.21 4.55 11.44
CA HIS A 147 4.69 5.60 10.56
C HIS A 147 5.69 6.72 10.28
N VAL A 148 5.63 7.22 9.07
CA VAL A 148 6.28 8.48 8.68
C VAL A 148 5.40 9.64 9.11
N SER A 149 5.89 10.51 9.99
CA SER A 149 5.15 11.67 10.52
C SER A 149 5.45 12.98 9.79
N ASP A 150 6.56 13.06 9.05
CA ASP A 150 6.95 14.26 8.32
C ASP A 150 6.05 14.51 7.10
N LYS A 151 5.38 15.69 7.09
CA LYS A 151 4.43 16.06 6.02
C LYS A 151 5.06 16.13 4.63
N ARG A 152 6.33 16.51 4.53
CA ARG A 152 7.04 16.56 3.24
C ARG A 152 7.24 15.15 2.71
N THR A 153 7.76 14.27 3.54
CA THR A 153 7.95 12.86 3.20
C THR A 153 6.63 12.19 2.83
N LEU A 154 5.55 12.42 3.59
CA LEU A 154 4.20 11.93 3.26
C LEU A 154 3.71 12.45 1.90
N GLY A 155 3.95 13.72 1.59
CA GLY A 155 3.66 14.29 0.28
C GLY A 155 4.40 13.57 -0.85
N ALA A 156 5.69 13.31 -0.68
CA ALA A 156 6.49 12.57 -1.67
C ALA A 156 6.00 11.12 -1.83
N LEU A 157 5.66 10.43 -0.72
CA LEU A 157 5.11 9.08 -0.75
C LEU A 157 3.76 9.03 -1.48
N SER A 158 2.89 10.03 -1.28
CA SER A 158 1.61 10.09 -1.99
C SER A 158 1.77 10.31 -3.49
N VAL A 159 2.79 11.08 -3.90
CA VAL A 159 3.15 11.22 -5.33
C VAL A 159 3.66 9.89 -5.89
N ALA A 160 4.53 9.18 -5.17
CA ALA A 160 5.02 7.86 -5.57
C ALA A 160 3.88 6.82 -5.69
N ALA A 161 2.92 6.85 -4.76
CA ALA A 161 1.76 5.95 -4.77
C ALA A 161 0.84 6.16 -5.98
N ALA A 162 0.73 7.40 -6.44
CA ALA A 162 -0.08 7.75 -7.61
C ALA A 162 0.59 7.40 -8.95
N ALA A 163 1.86 6.99 -8.94
CA ALA A 163 2.63 6.70 -10.15
C ALA A 163 2.07 5.48 -10.89
N PRO A 164 1.92 5.53 -12.22
CA PRO A 164 1.71 4.35 -13.04
C PRO A 164 2.86 3.34 -12.85
N PRO A 165 2.61 2.01 -12.91
CA PRO A 165 3.62 0.99 -12.64
C PRO A 165 4.90 1.17 -13.46
N ASP A 166 4.78 1.45 -14.76
CA ASP A 166 5.92 1.62 -15.68
C ASP A 166 6.78 2.83 -15.31
N LEU A 167 6.15 3.94 -14.91
CA LEU A 167 6.86 5.15 -14.50
C LEU A 167 7.42 5.02 -13.08
N ARG A 168 6.73 4.29 -12.19
CA ARG A 168 7.26 3.96 -10.87
C ARG A 168 8.54 3.14 -10.98
N ALA A 169 8.57 2.13 -11.85
CA ALA A 169 9.76 1.31 -12.11
C ALA A 169 10.95 2.13 -12.65
N ARG A 170 10.69 3.23 -13.35
CA ARG A 170 11.71 4.15 -13.86
C ARG A 170 12.09 5.24 -12.87
N SER A 171 11.34 5.42 -11.80
CA SER A 171 11.61 6.44 -10.78
C SER A 171 12.84 6.03 -9.95
N GLU A 172 13.74 6.99 -9.70
CA GLU A 172 14.96 6.78 -8.93
C GLU A 172 14.84 7.36 -7.53
N ARG A 173 14.49 8.63 -7.42
CA ARG A 173 14.40 9.34 -6.15
C ARG A 173 13.37 10.46 -6.20
N LEU A 174 12.74 10.74 -5.03
CA LEU A 174 11.95 11.94 -4.81
C LEU A 174 12.64 12.81 -3.77
N PHE A 175 12.65 14.09 -4.03
CA PHE A 175 13.24 15.08 -3.14
C PHE A 175 12.49 16.42 -3.22
N TYR A 176 12.71 17.27 -2.24
CA TYR A 176 12.20 18.64 -2.26
C TYR A 176 13.25 19.57 -2.86
N GLY A 177 12.98 20.05 -4.06
CA GLY A 177 13.71 21.09 -4.72
C GLY A 177 13.13 22.49 -4.46
N PRO A 178 13.66 23.55 -5.12
CA PRO A 178 13.13 24.91 -5.01
C PRO A 178 11.65 25.02 -5.39
N ASP A 179 11.23 24.24 -6.36
CA ASP A 179 9.87 24.20 -6.90
C ASP A 179 8.97 23.15 -6.23
N GLY A 180 9.36 22.59 -5.10
CA GLY A 180 8.63 21.59 -4.35
C GLY A 180 9.04 20.15 -4.66
N ILE A 181 8.08 19.21 -4.64
CA ILE A 181 8.35 17.80 -4.87
C ILE A 181 8.85 17.61 -6.30
N THR A 182 10.04 17.05 -6.40
CA THR A 182 10.69 16.70 -7.66
C THR A 182 11.03 15.22 -7.66
N LEU A 183 10.81 14.56 -8.79
CA LEU A 183 11.13 13.15 -9.00
C LEU A 183 12.15 13.04 -10.11
N ALA A 184 13.29 12.43 -9.81
CA ALA A 184 14.29 12.06 -10.82
C ALA A 184 13.95 10.69 -11.42
N LEU A 185 13.95 10.59 -12.73
CA LEU A 185 13.86 9.34 -13.47
C LEU A 185 15.26 8.74 -13.66
N ARG A 186 15.38 7.41 -13.67
CA ARG A 186 16.66 6.71 -13.93
C ARG A 186 17.25 7.04 -15.31
N ALA A 187 16.40 7.30 -16.28
CA ALA A 187 16.75 7.79 -17.58
C ALA A 187 15.62 8.67 -18.08
N GLY A 188 15.84 9.98 -18.17
CA GLY A 188 14.83 10.94 -18.58
C GLY A 188 14.91 12.25 -17.80
N PRO A 189 13.97 13.16 -18.05
CA PRO A 189 13.89 14.44 -17.38
C PRO A 189 13.47 14.30 -15.91
N ASP A 190 13.82 15.30 -15.12
CA ASP A 190 13.25 15.48 -13.79
C ASP A 190 11.77 15.91 -13.89
N LEU A 191 10.93 15.35 -13.05
CA LEU A 191 9.50 15.66 -13.01
C LEU A 191 9.19 16.55 -11.80
N ILE A 192 8.83 17.81 -12.03
CA ILE A 192 8.53 18.80 -11.00
C ILE A 192 7.03 18.76 -10.70
N PHE A 193 6.66 18.14 -9.59
CA PHE A 193 5.26 18.04 -9.12
C PHE A 193 4.82 19.26 -8.30
N GLY A 194 5.76 19.96 -7.65
CA GLY A 194 5.45 21.04 -6.71
C GLY A 194 4.81 20.53 -5.43
N SER A 195 3.49 20.35 -5.43
CA SER A 195 2.73 19.79 -4.32
C SER A 195 2.23 18.37 -4.63
N ALA A 196 1.83 17.65 -3.59
CA ALA A 196 1.22 16.33 -3.72
C ALA A 196 -0.23 16.35 -4.26
N GLY A 197 -0.86 17.53 -4.31
CA GLY A 197 -2.20 17.68 -4.87
C GLY A 197 -2.25 17.28 -6.34
N ASP A 198 -3.38 16.67 -6.75
CA ASP A 198 -3.64 16.23 -8.12
C ASP A 198 -2.56 15.29 -8.71
N ALA A 199 -1.83 14.54 -7.86
CA ALA A 199 -0.72 13.69 -8.28
C ALA A 199 -1.07 12.77 -9.45
N ARG A 200 -2.25 12.17 -9.45
CA ARG A 200 -2.71 11.29 -10.55
C ARG A 200 -2.83 12.03 -11.88
N SER A 201 -3.40 13.25 -11.88
CA SER A 201 -3.52 14.08 -13.09
C SER A 201 -2.13 14.52 -13.60
N LYS A 202 -1.22 14.84 -12.68
CA LYS A 202 0.17 15.19 -13.02
C LYS A 202 0.92 14.02 -13.63
N TRP A 203 0.74 12.81 -13.10
CA TRP A 203 1.30 11.59 -13.68
C TRP A 203 0.73 11.28 -15.07
N THR A 204 -0.57 11.48 -15.27
CA THR A 204 -1.19 11.31 -16.60
C THR A 204 -0.60 12.29 -17.61
N ALA A 205 -0.38 13.53 -17.19
CA ALA A 205 0.24 14.55 -18.02
C ALA A 205 1.70 14.21 -18.34
N ALA A 206 2.49 13.78 -17.33
CA ALA A 206 3.85 13.30 -17.51
C ALA A 206 3.94 12.14 -18.51
N ALA A 207 3.09 11.12 -18.33
CA ALA A 207 3.06 9.96 -19.22
C ALA A 207 2.80 10.35 -20.68
N ARG A 208 1.88 11.29 -20.92
CA ARG A 208 1.57 11.80 -22.26
C ARG A 208 2.78 12.49 -22.87
N VAL A 209 3.38 13.43 -22.15
CA VAL A 209 4.52 14.21 -22.67
C VAL A 209 5.76 13.33 -22.87
N LEU A 210 6.03 12.40 -21.98
CA LEU A 210 7.13 11.44 -22.11
C LEU A 210 6.98 10.48 -23.30
N ALA A 211 5.76 10.28 -23.79
CA ALA A 211 5.49 9.49 -25.01
C ALA A 211 5.70 10.29 -26.30
N GLU A 212 5.78 11.61 -26.23
CA GLU A 212 5.97 12.48 -27.39
C GLU A 212 7.47 12.67 -27.69
N SER A 213 7.86 12.49 -28.96
CA SER A 213 9.24 12.68 -29.40
C SER A 213 9.73 14.12 -29.24
N SER A 214 8.84 15.11 -29.19
CA SER A 214 9.15 16.52 -29.01
C SER A 214 9.73 16.84 -27.62
N SER A 215 9.53 15.98 -26.63
CA SER A 215 10.09 16.12 -25.28
C SER A 215 11.47 15.45 -25.14
N ALA A 216 11.97 14.80 -26.18
CA ALA A 216 13.27 14.14 -26.16
C ALA A 216 14.39 15.17 -25.95
N GLY A 217 15.20 14.98 -24.88
CA GLY A 217 16.29 15.89 -24.52
C GLY A 217 15.91 17.00 -23.53
N ALA A 218 14.66 17.08 -23.06
CA ALA A 218 14.32 17.96 -21.96
C ALA A 218 15.05 17.53 -20.67
N ALA A 219 15.55 18.50 -19.89
CA ALA A 219 16.15 18.25 -18.60
C ALA A 219 15.08 18.07 -17.50
N TYR A 220 13.97 18.78 -17.65
CA TYR A 220 12.85 18.69 -16.69
C TYR A 220 11.50 18.86 -17.38
N LEU A 221 10.45 18.34 -16.71
CA LEU A 221 9.03 18.59 -17.02
C LEU A 221 8.37 19.24 -15.80
N ASP A 222 7.80 20.43 -15.98
CA ASP A 222 7.02 21.09 -14.93
C ASP A 222 5.55 20.64 -15.01
N LEU A 223 5.13 19.89 -13.99
CA LEU A 223 3.81 19.29 -13.87
C LEU A 223 2.93 20.02 -12.86
N ARG A 224 3.37 21.17 -12.33
CA ARG A 224 2.60 21.92 -11.32
C ARG A 224 1.21 22.28 -11.81
N VAL A 225 1.08 22.52 -13.11
CA VAL A 225 -0.19 22.72 -13.80
C VAL A 225 -0.39 21.59 -14.81
N PRO A 226 -1.17 20.52 -14.51
CA PRO A 226 -1.27 19.33 -15.37
C PRO A 226 -1.82 19.59 -16.79
N LYS A 227 -2.57 20.66 -16.95
CA LYS A 227 -3.15 21.07 -18.26
C LYS A 227 -2.14 21.82 -19.14
N LEU A 228 -1.06 22.33 -18.55
CA LEU A 228 -0.04 23.13 -19.23
C LEU A 228 1.34 22.66 -18.76
N VAL A 229 1.79 21.53 -19.28
CA VAL A 229 3.13 20.99 -18.98
C VAL A 229 4.17 21.79 -19.73
N ALA A 230 5.17 22.30 -19.03
CA ALA A 230 6.32 22.94 -19.62
C ALA A 230 7.52 21.97 -19.61
N ALA A 231 8.17 21.81 -20.75
CA ALA A 231 9.44 21.10 -20.88
C ALA A 231 10.56 22.11 -21.04
N GLY A 232 11.66 21.95 -20.32
CA GLY A 232 12.76 22.90 -20.36
C GLY A 232 14.12 22.26 -20.10
N GLY A 233 15.18 23.09 -20.29
CA GLY A 233 16.56 22.66 -20.12
C GLY A 233 17.11 21.89 -21.31
N VAL A 234 18.43 21.80 -21.38
CA VAL A 234 19.19 21.00 -22.37
C VAL A 234 20.07 20.04 -21.56
N GLY A 235 19.66 18.79 -21.43
CA GLY A 235 20.37 17.74 -20.66
C GLY A 235 20.08 17.75 -19.16
N PRO A 236 20.51 16.72 -18.43
CA PRO A 236 20.31 16.63 -16.99
C PRO A 236 21.01 17.81 -16.30
N LEU A 237 20.34 18.39 -15.28
CA LEU A 237 20.93 19.40 -14.41
C LEU A 237 22.04 18.73 -13.59
N THR A 238 23.23 18.63 -14.20
CA THR A 238 24.45 18.34 -13.44
C THR A 238 24.67 19.52 -12.51
N PRO A 239 24.87 19.35 -11.19
CA PRO A 239 25.25 20.45 -10.33
C PRO A 239 26.53 21.06 -10.94
N GLU A 240 26.44 22.33 -11.31
CA GLU A 240 27.52 23.09 -11.91
C GLU A 240 28.76 22.97 -11.04
N ALA A 241 29.73 22.24 -11.52
CA ALA A 241 31.05 22.21 -10.91
C ALA A 241 31.50 23.67 -10.85
N THR A 242 31.69 24.19 -9.64
CA THR A 242 32.18 25.51 -9.31
C THR A 242 33.24 25.89 -10.31
N ALA A 243 32.95 26.87 -11.16
CA ALA A 243 33.89 27.39 -12.12
C ALA A 243 35.14 27.86 -11.38
N THR A 244 36.23 27.14 -11.56
CA THR A 244 37.54 27.54 -11.08
C THR A 244 37.87 28.88 -11.77
N PRO A 245 38.12 29.97 -11.04
CA PRO A 245 38.44 31.23 -11.66
C PRO A 245 39.71 31.07 -12.51
N SER A 246 39.59 31.32 -13.80
CA SER A 246 40.73 31.36 -14.73
C SER A 246 41.73 32.42 -14.25
N VAL A 247 42.85 31.94 -13.79
CA VAL A 247 43.99 32.82 -13.50
C VAL A 247 44.44 33.43 -14.82
N ILE A 248 44.24 34.72 -15.00
CA ILE A 248 44.77 35.49 -16.12
C ILE A 248 46.28 35.53 -15.94
N PRO A 249 47.10 35.03 -16.87
CA PRO A 249 48.53 35.16 -16.76
C PRO A 249 48.89 36.64 -16.96
N SER A 250 49.47 37.25 -15.94
CA SER A 250 50.04 38.57 -16.02
C SER A 250 51.24 38.54 -16.99
N ASN A 251 51.12 39.24 -18.10
CA ASN A 251 52.19 39.46 -19.11
C ASN A 251 53.27 40.39 -18.51
N PRO A 252 54.55 40.02 -18.44
CA PRO A 252 55.63 40.96 -18.11
C PRO A 252 55.91 41.75 -19.31
N GLN A 253 55.76 43.08 -19.21
CA GLN A 253 56.27 44.00 -20.16
C GLN A 253 57.75 44.41 -19.79
N PRO A 254 58.57 44.83 -20.78
CA PRO A 254 60.02 44.97 -20.76
C PRO A 254 60.56 46.15 -19.98
#